data_e280770282ff4435913a410513888523
#
_entry.id   e280770282ff4435913a410513888523
#
_cell.length_a   1.000
_cell.length_b   1.000
_cell.length_c   1.000
_cell.angle_alpha   90.00
_cell.angle_beta   90.00
_cell.angle_gamma   90.00
#
_symmetry.space_group_name_H-M   'P 1'
#
loop_
_entity.id
_entity.type
_entity.pdbx_description
1 polymer ?
#
loop_
_entity_poly.entity_id
_entity_poly.type
_entity_poly.pdbx_seq_one_letter_code
_entity_poly.pdbx_strand_id
1 'polypeptide(L)'
;VFSPQWTPQSQFAGYYVAQAKGFYKEVGLDIVIDHPSASNPALNRLREGSSHVITLQLVQAIKYIDQGIPLVNILQTSQQSSLMIVPRRKDIRTLQDLNGKKVGIWKAGFGEPAQILANRQKLDIRWIPFVSNVNLFISGAIDATLATSYNEYLQILACGIQPEHVFYLADLGYDIPEDGLYVTADYYDTHRCELQAFAEASRRGWEWAAAHPEEALTIVMEEVRRHHVGTNKVHQKRMLDNILHLQHRRNGSSPAFELSPEDVEKASDLLLDAGLIRNKITYRQITGQP
;
A
#
# COMPACT_ATOMS: atom_id res chain seq x y z
N VAL A 1 -0.71 6.83 -19.10
CA VAL A 1 -0.01 7.29 -17.86
C VAL A 1 -0.42 6.41 -16.70
N PHE A 2 0.58 5.96 -15.94
CA PHE A 2 0.43 5.23 -14.69
C PHE A 2 0.94 6.09 -13.52
N SER A 3 0.13 6.30 -12.49
CA SER A 3 0.54 7.05 -11.27
C SER A 3 0.51 6.16 -10.04
N PRO A 4 1.68 5.74 -9.52
CA PRO A 4 1.77 5.15 -8.18
C PRO A 4 1.23 6.11 -7.12
N GLN A 5 0.74 5.60 -6.00
CA GLN A 5 0.10 6.42 -4.95
C GLN A 5 1.08 7.24 -4.09
N TRP A 6 2.38 7.02 -4.22
CA TRP A 6 3.41 7.63 -3.39
C TRP A 6 4.65 8.04 -4.19
N THR A 7 5.63 8.62 -3.52
CA THR A 7 6.93 8.99 -4.10
C THR A 7 7.72 7.76 -4.55
N PRO A 8 8.67 7.90 -5.51
CA PRO A 8 9.51 6.80 -5.96
C PRO A 8 10.24 6.08 -4.83
N GLN A 9 10.04 4.77 -4.76
CA GLN A 9 10.66 3.87 -3.79
C GLN A 9 10.50 2.41 -4.21
N SER A 10 11.14 1.49 -3.51
CA SER A 10 11.11 0.05 -3.82
C SER A 10 9.71 -0.58 -3.74
N GLN A 11 8.73 0.09 -3.11
CA GLN A 11 7.32 -0.30 -3.15
C GLN A 11 6.78 -0.45 -4.58
N PHE A 12 7.41 0.21 -5.56
CA PHE A 12 6.97 0.21 -6.95
C PHE A 12 7.97 -0.46 -7.90
N ALA A 13 8.93 -1.22 -7.35
CA ALA A 13 10.08 -1.78 -8.08
C ALA A 13 9.67 -2.57 -9.34
N GLY A 14 8.65 -3.41 -9.26
CA GLY A 14 8.23 -4.23 -10.40
C GLY A 14 7.80 -3.42 -11.62
N TYR A 15 7.16 -2.27 -11.39
CA TYR A 15 6.72 -1.38 -12.47
C TYR A 15 7.90 -0.68 -13.14
N TYR A 16 8.90 -0.24 -12.36
CA TYR A 16 10.13 0.34 -12.90
C TYR A 16 10.93 -0.70 -13.68
N VAL A 17 11.01 -1.93 -13.17
CA VAL A 17 11.62 -3.06 -13.86
C VAL A 17 10.91 -3.36 -15.17
N ALA A 18 9.57 -3.45 -15.16
CA ALA A 18 8.79 -3.70 -16.38
C ALA A 18 9.05 -2.62 -17.45
N GLN A 19 9.19 -1.36 -17.04
CA GLN A 19 9.54 -0.26 -17.94
C GLN A 19 10.99 -0.37 -18.43
N ALA A 20 11.96 -0.54 -17.53
CA ALA A 20 13.39 -0.57 -17.87
C ALA A 20 13.78 -1.78 -18.72
N LYS A 21 13.14 -2.94 -18.48
CA LYS A 21 13.35 -4.17 -19.26
C LYS A 21 12.53 -4.22 -20.54
N GLY A 22 11.68 -3.22 -20.79
CA GLY A 22 10.89 -3.13 -22.01
C GLY A 22 9.66 -4.02 -22.07
N PHE A 23 9.22 -4.63 -20.95
CA PHE A 23 8.08 -5.56 -20.93
C PHE A 23 6.78 -4.90 -21.37
N TYR A 24 6.57 -3.61 -21.09
CA TYR A 24 5.44 -2.85 -21.62
C TYR A 24 5.54 -2.67 -23.13
N LYS A 25 6.73 -2.38 -23.66
CA LYS A 25 6.94 -2.20 -25.09
C LYS A 25 6.74 -3.49 -25.88
N GLU A 26 7.13 -4.65 -25.33
CA GLU A 26 6.91 -5.97 -25.92
C GLU A 26 5.44 -6.26 -26.17
N VAL A 27 4.53 -5.71 -25.36
CA VAL A 27 3.08 -5.85 -25.49
C VAL A 27 2.43 -4.63 -26.17
N GLY A 28 3.23 -3.77 -26.82
CA GLY A 28 2.75 -2.62 -27.58
C GLY A 28 2.33 -1.40 -26.78
N LEU A 29 2.73 -1.33 -25.49
CA LEU A 29 2.37 -0.22 -24.60
C LEU A 29 3.55 0.74 -24.38
N ASP A 30 3.30 2.03 -24.58
CA ASP A 30 4.23 3.10 -24.21
C ASP A 30 3.78 3.71 -22.86
N ILE A 31 4.42 3.29 -21.76
CA ILE A 31 4.02 3.65 -20.41
C ILE A 31 4.87 4.81 -19.89
N VAL A 32 4.19 5.83 -19.38
CA VAL A 32 4.80 6.90 -18.57
C VAL A 32 4.41 6.66 -17.11
N ILE A 33 5.41 6.44 -16.26
CA ILE A 33 5.23 6.38 -14.79
C ILE A 33 5.41 7.80 -14.26
N ASP A 34 4.34 8.38 -13.71
CA ASP A 34 4.32 9.77 -13.25
C ASP A 34 3.80 9.84 -11.81
N HIS A 35 4.71 10.11 -10.88
CA HIS A 35 4.41 10.13 -9.45
C HIS A 35 3.58 11.35 -9.04
N PRO A 36 2.64 11.17 -8.09
CA PRO A 36 1.79 12.24 -7.62
C PRO A 36 2.58 13.25 -6.78
N SER A 37 2.03 14.44 -6.66
CA SER A 37 2.47 15.44 -5.69
C SER A 37 1.48 15.52 -4.51
N ALA A 38 1.89 16.18 -3.43
CA ALA A 38 1.01 16.41 -2.28
C ALA A 38 -0.23 17.24 -2.64
N SER A 39 -0.16 18.10 -3.66
CA SER A 39 -1.25 18.92 -4.16
C SER A 39 -2.13 18.21 -5.19
N ASN A 40 -1.64 17.14 -5.84
CA ASN A 40 -2.38 16.36 -6.83
C ASN A 40 -2.14 14.86 -6.63
N PRO A 41 -2.84 14.21 -5.69
CA PRO A 41 -2.72 12.77 -5.42
C PRO A 41 -3.22 11.91 -6.59
N ALA A 42 -2.77 10.66 -6.65
CA ALA A 42 -3.05 9.74 -7.74
C ALA A 42 -4.55 9.61 -8.09
N LEU A 43 -5.42 9.57 -7.08
CA LEU A 43 -6.87 9.50 -7.30
C LEU A 43 -7.42 10.72 -8.04
N ASN A 44 -6.95 11.93 -7.71
CA ASN A 44 -7.39 13.14 -8.42
C ASN A 44 -6.97 13.08 -9.89
N ARG A 45 -5.73 12.65 -10.15
CA ARG A 45 -5.22 12.46 -11.52
C ARG A 45 -6.03 11.45 -12.32
N LEU A 46 -6.47 10.35 -11.68
CA LEU A 46 -7.36 9.37 -12.31
C LEU A 46 -8.71 10.00 -12.67
N ARG A 47 -9.30 10.76 -11.75
CA ARG A 47 -10.60 11.42 -11.97
C ARG A 47 -10.54 12.53 -13.02
N GLU A 48 -9.42 13.21 -13.14
CA GLU A 48 -9.18 14.26 -14.14
C GLU A 48 -8.75 13.70 -15.50
N GLY A 49 -8.51 12.38 -15.61
CA GLY A 49 -8.05 11.73 -16.82
C GLY A 49 -6.58 11.98 -17.17
N SER A 50 -5.80 12.61 -16.28
CA SER A 50 -4.36 12.79 -16.45
C SER A 50 -3.55 11.55 -16.13
N SER A 51 -4.13 10.57 -15.44
CA SER A 51 -3.65 9.20 -15.27
C SER A 51 -4.74 8.20 -15.62
N HIS A 52 -4.35 7.06 -16.17
CA HIS A 52 -5.28 5.99 -16.58
C HIS A 52 -5.28 4.82 -15.60
N VAL A 53 -4.13 4.55 -14.97
CA VAL A 53 -3.94 3.51 -13.96
C VAL A 53 -3.30 4.14 -12.73
N ILE A 54 -3.72 3.73 -11.55
CA ILE A 54 -3.13 4.16 -10.27
C ILE A 54 -2.91 2.95 -9.35
N THR A 55 -2.03 3.09 -8.35
CA THR A 55 -2.07 2.18 -7.20
C THR A 55 -2.94 2.77 -6.09
N LEU A 56 -3.63 1.91 -5.36
CA LEU A 56 -4.35 2.23 -4.11
C LEU A 56 -4.28 1.05 -3.16
N GLN A 57 -4.52 1.29 -1.88
CA GLN A 57 -4.84 0.22 -0.93
C GLN A 57 -6.29 -0.24 -1.11
N LEU A 58 -6.54 -1.54 -0.90
CA LEU A 58 -7.87 -2.14 -1.06
C LEU A 58 -8.94 -1.41 -0.24
N VAL A 59 -8.65 -1.10 1.03
CA VAL A 59 -9.60 -0.37 1.90
C VAL A 59 -9.97 1.00 1.37
N GLN A 60 -9.03 1.70 0.73
CA GLN A 60 -9.30 2.99 0.10
C GLN A 60 -10.14 2.84 -1.16
N ALA A 61 -9.81 1.86 -2.02
CA ALA A 61 -10.58 1.59 -3.24
C ALA A 61 -12.04 1.27 -2.90
N ILE A 62 -12.30 0.42 -1.90
CA ILE A 62 -13.64 0.09 -1.42
C ILE A 62 -14.39 1.37 -0.97
N LYS A 63 -13.76 2.23 -0.18
CA LYS A 63 -14.36 3.49 0.27
C LYS A 63 -14.69 4.41 -0.90
N TYR A 64 -13.82 4.52 -1.90
CA TYR A 64 -14.08 5.35 -3.07
C TYR A 64 -15.20 4.81 -3.94
N ILE A 65 -15.32 3.49 -4.07
CA ILE A 65 -16.45 2.86 -4.78
C ILE A 65 -17.77 3.19 -4.06
N ASP A 66 -17.83 3.08 -2.73
CA ASP A 66 -19.02 3.48 -1.94
C ASP A 66 -19.36 4.98 -2.08
N GLN A 67 -18.36 5.81 -2.30
CA GLN A 67 -18.53 7.26 -2.56
C GLN A 67 -18.94 7.58 -3.99
N GLY A 68 -19.15 6.58 -4.84
CA GLY A 68 -19.59 6.75 -6.23
C GLY A 68 -18.48 6.94 -7.25
N ILE A 69 -17.23 6.59 -6.90
CA ILE A 69 -16.11 6.53 -7.84
C ILE A 69 -15.92 5.07 -8.27
N PRO A 70 -16.44 4.64 -9.41
CA PRO A 70 -16.40 3.23 -9.82
C PRO A 70 -14.98 2.85 -10.23
N LEU A 71 -14.30 2.08 -9.37
CA LEU A 71 -12.95 1.58 -9.59
C LEU A 71 -12.94 0.08 -9.85
N VAL A 72 -12.05 -0.35 -10.74
CA VAL A 72 -11.80 -1.76 -11.05
C VAL A 72 -10.35 -2.11 -10.71
N ASN A 73 -10.16 -3.15 -9.91
CA ASN A 73 -8.84 -3.74 -9.63
C ASN A 73 -8.42 -4.61 -10.80
N ILE A 74 -7.25 -4.36 -11.36
CA ILE A 74 -6.70 -5.12 -12.49
C ILE A 74 -5.50 -5.99 -12.12
N LEU A 75 -4.90 -5.77 -10.95
CA LEU A 75 -3.81 -6.57 -10.38
C LEU A 75 -3.70 -6.27 -8.88
N GLN A 76 -3.60 -7.28 -8.04
CA GLN A 76 -3.36 -7.13 -6.61
C GLN A 76 -1.93 -7.52 -6.27
N THR A 77 -1.07 -6.55 -6.03
CA THR A 77 0.35 -6.80 -5.79
C THR A 77 0.66 -7.21 -4.35
N SER A 78 0.01 -6.60 -3.37
CA SER A 78 0.14 -7.01 -1.96
C SER A 78 -0.91 -8.06 -1.61
N GLN A 79 -0.49 -9.14 -0.94
CA GLN A 79 -1.34 -10.27 -0.55
C GLN A 79 -1.57 -10.36 0.95
N GLN A 80 -0.96 -9.48 1.73
CA GLN A 80 -1.09 -9.39 3.19
C GLN A 80 -0.92 -7.94 3.64
N SER A 81 -1.29 -7.69 4.92
CA SER A 81 -1.10 -6.39 5.53
C SER A 81 0.33 -6.21 6.05
N SER A 82 0.90 -5.05 5.77
CA SER A 82 2.16 -4.58 6.34
C SER A 82 1.96 -3.73 7.60
N LEU A 83 0.71 -3.40 7.93
CA LEU A 83 0.40 -2.42 8.96
C LEU A 83 0.71 -2.94 10.36
N MET A 84 1.26 -2.06 11.18
CA MET A 84 1.57 -2.32 12.56
C MET A 84 1.44 -1.07 13.42
N ILE A 85 1.20 -1.26 14.72
CA ILE A 85 1.37 -0.23 15.74
C ILE A 85 2.70 -0.50 16.43
N VAL A 86 3.58 0.49 16.40
CA VAL A 86 4.93 0.43 16.97
C VAL A 86 4.97 1.30 18.22
N PRO A 87 5.04 0.72 19.44
CA PRO A 87 5.27 1.48 20.67
C PRO A 87 6.69 2.05 20.75
N ARG A 88 6.79 3.31 21.21
CA ARG A 88 8.06 3.93 21.60
C ARG A 88 8.42 3.62 23.05
N ARG A 89 7.39 3.49 23.87
CA ARG A 89 7.51 3.31 25.32
C ARG A 89 7.53 1.83 25.66
N LYS A 90 8.44 1.43 26.55
CA LYS A 90 8.59 0.04 27.01
C LYS A 90 7.45 -0.45 27.91
N ASP A 91 6.65 0.47 28.47
CA ASP A 91 5.48 0.15 29.29
C ASP A 91 4.22 -0.18 28.48
N ILE A 92 4.26 0.02 27.15
CA ILE A 92 3.19 -0.40 26.24
C ILE A 92 3.50 -1.83 25.77
N ARG A 93 2.89 -2.82 26.40
CA ARG A 93 3.09 -4.25 26.14
C ARG A 93 1.86 -4.94 25.59
N THR A 94 0.68 -4.36 25.79
CA THR A 94 -0.61 -4.83 25.33
C THR A 94 -1.34 -3.73 24.57
N LEU A 95 -2.37 -4.07 23.79
CA LEU A 95 -3.20 -3.07 23.15
C LEU A 95 -3.88 -2.12 24.15
N GLN A 96 -4.27 -2.62 25.34
CA GLN A 96 -4.90 -1.84 26.39
C GLN A 96 -3.99 -0.74 26.93
N ASP A 97 -2.69 -0.93 26.88
CA ASP A 97 -1.71 0.09 27.32
C ASP A 97 -1.67 1.31 26.38
N LEU A 98 -2.33 1.22 25.21
CA LEU A 98 -2.52 2.35 24.28
C LEU A 98 -3.60 3.33 24.74
N ASN A 99 -4.41 3.00 25.75
CA ASN A 99 -5.42 3.91 26.30
C ASN A 99 -4.80 5.23 26.77
N GLY A 100 -5.37 6.34 26.34
CA GLY A 100 -4.91 7.70 26.65
C GLY A 100 -3.58 8.08 25.96
N LYS A 101 -2.99 7.22 25.14
CA LYS A 101 -1.71 7.46 24.47
C LYS A 101 -1.85 8.25 23.18
N LYS A 102 -0.79 8.97 22.83
CA LYS A 102 -0.64 9.65 21.54
C LYS A 102 -0.06 8.67 20.54
N VAL A 103 -0.84 8.34 19.50
CA VAL A 103 -0.42 7.42 18.44
C VAL A 103 -0.40 8.14 17.11
N GLY A 104 0.75 8.08 16.42
CA GLY A 104 0.91 8.66 15.09
C GLY A 104 0.05 7.94 14.04
N ILE A 105 -0.57 8.70 13.13
CA ILE A 105 -1.36 8.17 12.00
C ILE A 105 -1.11 9.01 10.76
N TRP A 106 -1.11 8.40 9.56
CA TRP A 106 -0.96 9.16 8.31
C TRP A 106 -2.16 10.07 8.07
N LYS A 107 -1.87 11.32 7.71
CA LYS A 107 -2.91 12.30 7.35
C LYS A 107 -3.66 11.92 6.06
N ALA A 108 -3.00 11.20 5.16
CA ALA A 108 -3.53 10.85 3.84
C ALA A 108 -4.42 9.58 3.81
N GLY A 109 -4.78 9.01 4.94
CA GLY A 109 -5.44 7.70 5.02
C GLY A 109 -4.45 6.60 5.43
N PHE A 110 -4.70 5.36 5.07
CA PHE A 110 -3.95 4.13 5.42
C PHE A 110 -4.13 3.67 6.87
N GLY A 111 -4.83 4.40 7.70
CA GLY A 111 -4.98 4.10 9.13
C GLY A 111 -6.31 3.46 9.52
N GLU A 112 -7.22 3.25 8.57
CA GLU A 112 -8.56 2.76 8.84
C GLU A 112 -8.57 1.43 9.63
N PRO A 113 -7.78 0.39 9.26
CA PRO A 113 -7.78 -0.86 10.02
C PRO A 113 -7.38 -0.68 11.48
N ALA A 114 -6.40 0.21 11.76
CA ALA A 114 -5.96 0.48 13.13
C ALA A 114 -7.00 1.28 13.94
N GLN A 115 -7.70 2.22 13.30
CA GLN A 115 -8.79 2.97 13.94
C GLN A 115 -9.98 2.05 14.25
N ILE A 116 -10.31 1.13 13.34
CA ILE A 116 -11.36 0.13 13.55
C ILE A 116 -10.97 -0.81 14.71
N LEU A 117 -9.72 -1.30 14.73
CA LEU A 117 -9.20 -2.10 15.83
C LEU A 117 -9.35 -1.36 17.16
N ALA A 118 -8.92 -0.10 17.23
CA ALA A 118 -9.01 0.71 18.44
C ALA A 118 -10.47 0.85 18.91
N ASN A 119 -11.39 1.16 18.00
CA ASN A 119 -12.81 1.30 18.31
C ASN A 119 -13.43 -0.02 18.81
N ARG A 120 -13.15 -1.15 18.15
CA ARG A 120 -13.64 -2.47 18.58
C ARG A 120 -13.09 -2.89 19.94
N GLN A 121 -11.84 -2.54 20.24
CA GLN A 121 -11.20 -2.80 21.53
C GLN A 121 -11.54 -1.74 22.59
N LYS A 122 -12.37 -0.74 22.24
CA LYS A 122 -12.76 0.41 23.09
C LYS A 122 -11.56 1.16 23.66
N LEU A 123 -10.53 1.36 22.84
CA LEU A 123 -9.32 2.09 23.21
C LEU A 123 -9.54 3.58 22.96
N ASP A 124 -9.25 4.39 23.98
CA ASP A 124 -9.21 5.86 23.86
C ASP A 124 -7.81 6.29 23.38
N ILE A 125 -7.62 6.31 22.05
CA ILE A 125 -6.35 6.68 21.42
C ILE A 125 -6.40 8.12 20.93
N ARG A 126 -5.39 8.90 21.28
CA ARG A 126 -5.20 10.26 20.76
C ARG A 126 -4.39 10.20 19.46
N TRP A 127 -5.10 10.15 18.33
CA TRP A 127 -4.47 10.10 17.01
C TRP A 127 -3.79 11.42 16.67
N ILE A 128 -2.49 11.36 16.37
CA ILE A 128 -1.66 12.50 15.98
C ILE A 128 -1.28 12.37 14.51
N PRO A 129 -1.82 13.22 13.61
CA PRO A 129 -1.54 13.09 12.19
C PRO A 129 -0.10 13.45 11.83
N PHE A 130 0.53 12.66 10.97
CA PHE A 130 1.81 12.97 10.32
C PHE A 130 1.70 12.80 8.79
N VAL A 131 2.67 13.32 8.05
CA VAL A 131 2.63 13.30 6.57
C VAL A 131 3.48 12.17 6.01
N SER A 132 4.80 12.15 6.26
CA SER A 132 5.70 11.23 5.56
C SER A 132 6.91 10.75 6.35
N ASN A 133 7.07 11.16 7.60
CA ASN A 133 8.25 10.80 8.37
C ASN A 133 7.93 10.47 9.83
N VAL A 134 8.82 9.72 10.45
CA VAL A 134 8.68 9.23 11.83
C VAL A 134 9.29 10.18 12.89
N ASN A 135 9.52 11.46 12.57
CA ASN A 135 10.21 12.41 13.44
C ASN A 135 9.51 12.60 14.80
N LEU A 136 8.17 12.66 14.81
CA LEU A 136 7.40 12.76 16.06
C LEU A 136 7.64 11.54 16.97
N PHE A 137 7.78 10.37 16.37
CA PHE A 137 8.09 9.14 17.10
C PHE A 137 9.54 9.15 17.61
N ILE A 138 10.50 9.48 16.76
CA ILE A 138 11.92 9.50 17.09
C ILE A 138 12.20 10.50 18.22
N SER A 139 11.59 11.69 18.15
CA SER A 139 11.73 12.72 19.20
C SER A 139 11.05 12.38 20.53
N GLY A 140 10.19 11.36 20.57
CA GLY A 140 9.39 11.01 21.74
C GLY A 140 8.17 11.91 21.96
N ALA A 141 7.75 12.68 20.96
CA ALA A 141 6.56 13.53 21.04
C ALA A 141 5.25 12.72 21.02
N ILE A 142 5.30 11.48 20.56
CA ILE A 142 4.20 10.51 20.57
C ILE A 142 4.66 9.20 21.23
N ASP A 143 3.70 8.47 21.81
CA ASP A 143 3.95 7.25 22.58
C ASP A 143 4.06 5.99 21.70
N ALA A 144 3.37 5.99 20.57
CA ALA A 144 3.40 4.93 19.56
C ALA A 144 3.12 5.54 18.17
N THR A 145 3.31 4.77 17.11
CA THR A 145 2.97 5.19 15.75
C THR A 145 2.44 4.03 14.93
N LEU A 146 1.55 4.32 13.97
CA LEU A 146 1.34 3.42 12.85
C LEU A 146 2.59 3.41 11.97
N ALA A 147 2.88 2.27 11.43
CA ALA A 147 3.99 2.04 10.52
C ALA A 147 3.62 0.93 9.53
N THR A 148 4.25 0.95 8.37
CA THR A 148 4.36 -0.23 7.51
C THR A 148 5.65 -0.98 7.82
N SER A 149 5.64 -2.30 7.67
CA SER A 149 6.83 -3.14 7.90
C SER A 149 7.98 -2.80 6.95
N TYR A 150 7.63 -2.32 5.76
CA TYR A 150 8.60 -2.05 4.68
C TYR A 150 9.15 -0.63 4.67
N ASN A 151 8.57 0.33 5.39
CA ASN A 151 9.01 1.73 5.34
C ASN A 151 9.26 2.33 6.73
N GLU A 152 8.23 2.81 7.43
CA GLU A 152 8.41 3.55 8.71
C GLU A 152 9.08 2.72 9.78
N TYR A 153 8.74 1.42 9.87
CA TYR A 153 9.39 0.53 10.83
C TYR A 153 10.89 0.41 10.56
N LEU A 154 11.29 0.30 9.29
CA LEU A 154 12.71 0.27 8.91
C LEU A 154 13.43 1.59 9.22
N GLN A 155 12.74 2.74 9.06
CA GLN A 155 13.29 4.05 9.45
C GLN A 155 13.52 4.14 10.96
N ILE A 156 12.57 3.65 11.76
CA ILE A 156 12.68 3.58 13.23
C ILE A 156 13.90 2.75 13.64
N LEU A 157 14.04 1.56 13.06
CA LEU A 157 15.21 0.69 13.33
C LEU A 157 16.53 1.33 12.92
N ALA A 158 16.55 2.05 11.77
CA ALA A 158 17.75 2.74 11.28
C ALA A 158 18.17 3.91 12.19
N CYS A 159 17.24 4.48 12.96
CA CYS A 159 17.53 5.49 13.98
C CYS A 159 18.02 4.88 15.31
N GLY A 160 18.30 3.57 15.37
CA GLY A 160 18.78 2.89 16.56
C GLY A 160 17.69 2.59 17.60
N ILE A 161 16.41 2.82 17.30
CA ILE A 161 15.30 2.51 18.17
C ILE A 161 14.85 1.07 17.89
N GLN A 162 14.90 0.23 18.93
CA GLN A 162 14.45 -1.16 18.84
C GLN A 162 13.23 -1.33 19.76
N PRO A 163 12.00 -1.32 19.22
CA PRO A 163 10.80 -1.54 20.01
C PRO A 163 10.80 -2.95 20.61
N GLU A 164 10.47 -3.07 21.90
CA GLU A 164 10.39 -4.38 22.58
C GLU A 164 9.15 -5.15 22.15
N HIS A 165 8.09 -4.43 21.78
CA HIS A 165 6.82 -4.97 21.30
C HIS A 165 6.40 -4.27 20.02
N VAL A 166 5.74 -5.01 19.15
CA VAL A 166 5.12 -4.50 17.92
C VAL A 166 3.78 -5.22 17.74
N PHE A 167 2.74 -4.48 17.46
CA PHE A 167 1.42 -5.05 17.22
C PHE A 167 1.15 -5.10 15.72
N TYR A 168 1.35 -6.26 15.09
CA TYR A 168 1.00 -6.48 13.69
C TYR A 168 -0.51 -6.59 13.55
N LEU A 169 -1.11 -5.76 12.71
CA LEU A 169 -2.55 -5.78 12.50
C LEU A 169 -3.02 -7.12 11.91
N ALA A 170 -2.21 -7.72 11.07
CA ALA A 170 -2.48 -9.03 10.50
C ALA A 170 -2.65 -10.13 11.56
N ASP A 171 -1.83 -10.11 12.63
CA ASP A 171 -1.91 -11.08 13.74
C ASP A 171 -3.15 -10.86 14.64
N LEU A 172 -3.71 -9.65 14.56
CA LEU A 172 -4.90 -9.25 15.31
C LEU A 172 -6.20 -9.46 14.50
N GLY A 173 -6.13 -10.15 13.36
CA GLY A 173 -7.27 -10.44 12.50
C GLY A 173 -7.53 -9.42 11.39
N TYR A 174 -6.68 -8.40 11.25
CA TYR A 174 -6.79 -7.34 10.23
C TYR A 174 -5.79 -7.56 9.09
N ASP A 175 -5.59 -8.81 8.69
CA ASP A 175 -4.79 -9.15 7.51
C ASP A 175 -5.61 -8.88 6.25
N ILE A 176 -5.45 -7.69 5.69
CA ILE A 176 -6.14 -7.21 4.49
C ILE A 176 -5.06 -6.85 3.48
N PRO A 177 -5.13 -7.38 2.24
CA PRO A 177 -4.23 -6.98 1.17
C PRO A 177 -4.22 -5.46 0.97
N GLU A 178 -3.06 -4.90 0.70
CA GLU A 178 -2.88 -3.45 0.59
C GLU A 178 -2.84 -3.02 -0.88
N ASP A 179 -1.67 -2.91 -1.48
CA ASP A 179 -1.47 -2.31 -2.79
C ASP A 179 -2.03 -3.15 -3.94
N GLY A 180 -2.85 -2.51 -4.77
CA GLY A 180 -3.33 -3.03 -6.05
C GLY A 180 -3.35 -1.96 -7.13
N LEU A 181 -3.50 -2.37 -8.39
CA LEU A 181 -3.68 -1.50 -9.54
C LEU A 181 -5.16 -1.27 -9.80
N TYR A 182 -5.53 -0.02 -9.98
CA TYR A 182 -6.91 0.41 -10.16
C TYR A 182 -7.07 1.35 -11.35
N VAL A 183 -8.21 1.22 -12.02
CA VAL A 183 -8.67 2.06 -13.13
C VAL A 183 -10.12 2.46 -12.89
N THR A 184 -10.65 3.44 -13.63
CA THR A 184 -12.10 3.69 -13.64
C THR A 184 -12.83 2.59 -14.41
N ALA A 185 -14.08 2.29 -14.03
CA ALA A 185 -14.88 1.27 -14.72
C ALA A 185 -15.09 1.59 -16.21
N ASP A 186 -15.34 2.85 -16.56
CA ASP A 186 -15.51 3.28 -17.96
C ASP A 186 -14.24 3.05 -18.79
N TYR A 187 -13.06 3.32 -18.20
CA TYR A 187 -11.79 3.05 -18.87
C TYR A 187 -11.53 1.56 -18.99
N TYR A 188 -11.85 0.77 -17.97
CA TYR A 188 -11.76 -0.69 -18.01
C TYR A 188 -12.60 -1.29 -19.12
N ASP A 189 -13.85 -0.85 -19.25
CA ASP A 189 -14.77 -1.39 -20.26
C ASP A 189 -14.33 -1.14 -21.71
N THR A 190 -13.63 -0.04 -21.94
CA THR A 190 -13.18 0.37 -23.28
C THR A 190 -11.75 -0.08 -23.61
N HIS A 191 -10.92 -0.47 -22.62
CA HIS A 191 -9.48 -0.78 -22.80
C HIS A 191 -9.05 -2.11 -22.18
N ARG A 192 -9.95 -3.10 -22.13
CA ARG A 192 -9.70 -4.38 -21.45
C ARG A 192 -8.43 -5.09 -21.90
N CYS A 193 -8.19 -5.14 -23.20
CA CYS A 193 -7.01 -5.81 -23.77
C CYS A 193 -5.70 -5.11 -23.36
N GLU A 194 -5.66 -3.80 -23.45
CA GLU A 194 -4.49 -3.00 -23.07
C GLU A 194 -4.22 -3.06 -21.56
N LEU A 195 -5.27 -3.06 -20.73
CA LEU A 195 -5.16 -3.17 -19.28
C LEU A 195 -4.72 -4.56 -18.85
N GLN A 196 -5.18 -5.61 -19.52
CA GLN A 196 -4.73 -6.97 -19.30
C GLN A 196 -3.25 -7.13 -19.67
N ALA A 197 -2.84 -6.56 -20.82
CA ALA A 197 -1.43 -6.54 -21.24
C ALA A 197 -0.56 -5.74 -20.25
N PHE A 198 -1.04 -4.60 -19.74
CA PHE A 198 -0.36 -3.79 -18.71
C PHE A 198 -0.20 -4.56 -17.40
N ALA A 199 -1.26 -5.20 -16.92
CA ALA A 199 -1.22 -6.00 -15.68
C ALA A 199 -0.24 -7.17 -15.80
N GLU A 200 -0.26 -7.89 -16.92
CA GLU A 200 0.65 -9.01 -17.18
C GLU A 200 2.12 -8.55 -17.27
N ALA A 201 2.42 -7.47 -18.00
CA ALA A 201 3.76 -6.91 -18.07
C ALA A 201 4.25 -6.42 -16.70
N SER A 202 3.35 -5.84 -15.89
CA SER A 202 3.65 -5.44 -14.51
C SER A 202 3.96 -6.65 -13.62
N ARG A 203 3.18 -7.73 -13.71
CA ARG A 203 3.43 -8.99 -13.01
C ARG A 203 4.81 -9.56 -13.36
N ARG A 204 5.15 -9.62 -14.65
CA ARG A 204 6.48 -10.03 -15.13
C ARG A 204 7.59 -9.17 -14.54
N GLY A 205 7.35 -7.87 -14.42
CA GLY A 205 8.29 -6.94 -13.78
C GLY A 205 8.55 -7.28 -12.31
N TRP A 206 7.53 -7.65 -11.56
CA TRP A 206 7.65 -8.09 -10.17
C TRP A 206 8.34 -9.44 -10.05
N GLU A 207 8.00 -10.41 -10.88
CA GLU A 207 8.67 -11.73 -10.93
C GLU A 207 10.15 -11.59 -11.27
N TRP A 208 10.45 -10.71 -12.23
CA TRP A 208 11.84 -10.41 -12.56
C TRP A 208 12.59 -9.74 -11.41
N ALA A 209 11.95 -8.78 -10.71
CA ALA A 209 12.54 -8.12 -9.54
C ALA A 209 12.84 -9.12 -8.42
N ALA A 210 11.98 -10.10 -8.20
CA ALA A 210 12.19 -11.17 -7.22
C ALA A 210 13.39 -12.08 -7.60
N ALA A 211 13.53 -12.39 -8.89
CA ALA A 211 14.64 -13.20 -9.39
C ALA A 211 15.98 -12.43 -9.45
N HIS A 212 15.95 -11.09 -9.58
CA HIS A 212 17.13 -10.24 -9.78
C HIS A 212 17.11 -9.00 -8.84
N PRO A 213 17.07 -9.18 -7.50
CA PRO A 213 16.81 -8.07 -6.57
C PRO A 213 17.87 -6.98 -6.58
N GLU A 214 19.14 -7.28 -6.86
CA GLU A 214 20.21 -6.28 -6.92
C GLU A 214 20.10 -5.38 -8.16
N GLU A 215 19.71 -5.92 -9.32
CA GLU A 215 19.43 -5.12 -10.50
C GLU A 215 18.16 -4.30 -10.32
N ALA A 216 17.10 -4.90 -9.79
CA ALA A 216 15.85 -4.21 -9.46
C ALA A 216 16.11 -3.01 -8.53
N LEU A 217 16.94 -3.20 -7.49
CA LEU A 217 17.36 -2.14 -6.60
C LEU A 217 18.12 -1.03 -7.33
N THR A 218 18.96 -1.40 -8.31
CA THR A 218 19.69 -0.41 -9.12
C THR A 218 18.71 0.46 -9.92
N ILE A 219 17.74 -0.16 -10.58
CA ILE A 219 16.67 0.54 -11.31
C ILE A 219 15.86 1.45 -10.38
N VAL A 220 15.45 0.96 -9.20
CA VAL A 220 14.77 1.79 -8.20
C VAL A 220 15.59 3.00 -7.79
N MET A 221 16.89 2.81 -7.54
CA MET A 221 17.78 3.92 -7.12
C MET A 221 18.00 4.95 -8.24
N GLU A 222 17.85 4.60 -9.50
CA GLU A 222 17.83 5.55 -10.62
C GLU A 222 16.57 6.40 -10.59
N GLU A 223 15.39 5.80 -10.38
CA GLU A 223 14.12 6.54 -10.24
C GLU A 223 14.12 7.46 -9.01
N VAL A 224 14.60 6.96 -7.87
CA VAL A 224 14.77 7.74 -6.63
C VAL A 224 15.64 8.98 -6.86
N ARG A 225 16.77 8.84 -7.57
CA ARG A 225 17.66 9.95 -7.90
C ARG A 225 17.03 10.94 -8.88
N ARG A 226 16.36 10.44 -9.92
CA ARG A 226 15.66 11.27 -10.93
C ARG A 226 14.64 12.20 -10.30
N HIS A 227 13.95 11.73 -9.25
CA HIS A 227 12.91 12.48 -8.54
C HIS A 227 13.40 13.15 -7.24
N HIS A 228 14.70 13.15 -6.98
CA HIS A 228 15.31 13.77 -5.81
C HIS A 228 14.74 13.31 -4.46
N VAL A 229 14.36 12.04 -4.35
CA VAL A 229 13.80 11.47 -3.11
C VAL A 229 14.92 11.25 -2.09
N GLY A 230 14.76 11.80 -0.88
CA GLY A 230 15.71 11.67 0.23
C GLY A 230 15.65 10.29 0.88
N THR A 231 16.43 9.34 0.36
CA THR A 231 16.55 7.97 0.88
C THR A 231 17.96 7.42 0.63
N ASN A 232 18.21 6.16 1.01
CA ASN A 232 19.48 5.49 0.77
C ASN A 232 19.30 4.03 0.30
N LYS A 233 20.36 3.48 -0.30
CA LYS A 233 20.35 2.13 -0.88
C LYS A 233 20.02 1.04 0.14
N VAL A 234 20.49 1.17 1.39
CA VAL A 234 20.23 0.15 2.44
C VAL A 234 18.74 0.10 2.80
N HIS A 235 18.11 1.27 2.96
CA HIS A 235 16.69 1.36 3.22
C HIS A 235 15.87 0.80 2.05
N GLN A 236 16.20 1.20 0.82
CA GLN A 236 15.50 0.73 -0.38
C GLN A 236 15.67 -0.78 -0.60
N LYS A 237 16.83 -1.36 -0.28
CA LYS A 237 17.02 -2.82 -0.33
C LYS A 237 16.10 -3.54 0.66
N ARG A 238 16.10 -3.11 1.92
CA ARG A 238 15.23 -3.72 2.94
C ARG A 238 13.75 -3.55 2.62
N MET A 239 13.38 -2.41 2.04
CA MET A 239 12.03 -2.19 1.55
C MET A 239 11.68 -3.17 0.44
N LEU A 240 12.56 -3.35 -0.57
CA LEU A 240 12.35 -4.30 -1.64
C LEU A 240 12.14 -5.73 -1.10
N ASP A 241 13.00 -6.19 -0.20
CA ASP A 241 12.91 -7.51 0.41
C ASP A 241 11.54 -7.71 1.10
N ASN A 242 11.07 -6.70 1.85
CA ASN A 242 9.75 -6.75 2.50
C ASN A 242 8.59 -6.74 1.49
N ILE A 243 8.64 -5.89 0.47
CA ILE A 243 7.58 -5.80 -0.55
C ILE A 243 7.46 -7.13 -1.32
N LEU A 244 8.58 -7.74 -1.70
CA LEU A 244 8.57 -9.06 -2.35
C LEU A 244 7.97 -10.13 -1.43
N HIS A 245 8.23 -10.07 -0.12
CA HIS A 245 7.59 -10.97 0.84
C HIS A 245 6.08 -10.75 0.92
N LEU A 246 5.60 -9.51 0.91
CA LEU A 246 4.19 -9.16 0.99
C LEU A 246 3.37 -9.58 -0.25
N GLN A 247 4.01 -9.95 -1.36
CA GLN A 247 3.36 -10.50 -2.55
C GLN A 247 2.91 -11.95 -2.38
N HIS A 248 3.34 -12.61 -1.32
CA HIS A 248 2.92 -13.98 -0.99
C HIS A 248 1.77 -13.93 0.01
N ARG A 249 0.80 -14.84 -0.13
CA ARG A 249 -0.16 -15.11 0.95
C ARG A 249 0.57 -15.74 2.14
N ARG A 250 0.12 -15.48 3.36
CA ARG A 250 0.78 -15.99 4.58
C ARG A 250 1.06 -17.50 4.57
N ASN A 251 0.19 -18.27 3.93
CA ASN A 251 0.33 -19.71 3.79
C ASN A 251 0.69 -20.17 2.37
N GLY A 252 1.10 -19.24 1.50
CA GLY A 252 1.41 -19.49 0.09
C GLY A 252 2.90 -19.53 -0.19
N SER A 253 3.30 -20.41 -1.08
CA SER A 253 4.70 -20.57 -1.51
C SER A 253 5.08 -19.68 -2.71
N SER A 254 4.08 -19.12 -3.40
CA SER A 254 4.29 -18.32 -4.61
C SER A 254 3.52 -17.01 -4.54
N PRO A 255 3.99 -15.93 -5.22
CA PRO A 255 3.23 -14.71 -5.37
C PRO A 255 1.91 -14.99 -6.09
N ALA A 256 0.81 -14.42 -5.60
CA ALA A 256 -0.51 -14.69 -6.18
C ALA A 256 -0.94 -13.60 -7.19
N PHE A 257 -0.62 -12.34 -6.94
CA PHE A 257 -1.02 -11.18 -7.76
C PHE A 257 -2.52 -11.06 -8.05
N GLU A 258 -3.35 -11.73 -7.26
CA GLU A 258 -4.79 -11.79 -7.44
C GLU A 258 -5.51 -11.32 -6.19
N LEU A 259 -6.58 -10.56 -6.40
CA LEU A 259 -7.54 -10.22 -5.35
C LEU A 259 -8.54 -11.38 -5.23
N SER A 260 -8.77 -11.88 -4.02
CA SER A 260 -9.76 -12.95 -3.81
C SER A 260 -11.12 -12.40 -3.37
N PRO A 261 -12.21 -13.15 -3.61
CA PRO A 261 -13.52 -12.80 -3.05
C PRO A 261 -13.49 -12.64 -1.53
N GLU A 262 -12.74 -13.49 -0.82
CA GLU A 262 -12.60 -13.45 0.64
C GLU A 262 -11.91 -12.16 1.13
N ASP A 263 -10.88 -11.68 0.42
CA ASP A 263 -10.20 -10.43 0.75
C ASP A 263 -11.15 -9.24 0.64
N VAL A 264 -11.96 -9.19 -0.42
CA VAL A 264 -12.94 -8.12 -0.64
C VAL A 264 -14.04 -8.18 0.40
N GLU A 265 -14.57 -9.37 0.66
CA GLU A 265 -15.62 -9.57 1.66
C GLU A 265 -15.14 -9.12 3.04
N LYS A 266 -13.99 -9.59 3.48
CA LYS A 266 -13.37 -9.24 4.76
C LYS A 266 -13.14 -7.73 4.89
N ALA A 267 -12.56 -7.10 3.87
CA ALA A 267 -12.30 -5.66 3.88
C ALA A 267 -13.61 -4.85 3.87
N SER A 268 -14.58 -5.26 3.07
CA SER A 268 -15.86 -4.59 2.96
C SER A 268 -16.69 -4.71 4.26
N ASP A 269 -16.76 -5.91 4.86
CA ASP A 269 -17.45 -6.12 6.14
C ASP A 269 -16.79 -5.30 7.25
N LEU A 270 -15.46 -5.26 7.29
CA LEU A 270 -14.72 -4.46 8.26
C LEU A 270 -15.09 -2.97 8.18
N LEU A 271 -15.15 -2.42 6.97
CA LEU A 271 -15.47 -1.01 6.75
C LEU A 271 -16.95 -0.71 6.99
N LEU A 272 -17.85 -1.62 6.62
CA LEU A 272 -19.30 -1.49 6.83
C LEU A 272 -19.65 -1.51 8.33
N ASP A 273 -19.14 -2.48 9.07
CA ASP A 273 -19.31 -2.60 10.51
C ASP A 273 -18.80 -1.36 11.27
N ALA A 274 -17.76 -0.73 10.75
CA ALA A 274 -17.20 0.49 11.31
C ALA A 274 -17.95 1.77 10.88
N GLY A 275 -18.95 1.65 10.01
CA GLY A 275 -19.71 2.80 9.47
C GLY A 275 -18.89 3.69 8.53
N LEU A 276 -17.80 3.17 7.96
CA LEU A 276 -16.92 3.90 7.03
C LEU A 276 -17.39 3.81 5.58
N ILE A 277 -18.27 2.87 5.27
CA ILE A 277 -19.02 2.74 4.02
C ILE A 277 -20.49 2.51 4.34
N ARG A 278 -21.39 2.77 3.39
CA ARG A 278 -22.84 2.62 3.53
C ARG A 278 -23.32 1.28 2.99
N ASN A 279 -22.65 0.78 1.96
CA ASN A 279 -23.02 -0.43 1.27
C ASN A 279 -21.83 -1.39 1.20
N LYS A 280 -22.09 -2.69 1.36
CA LYS A 280 -21.08 -3.71 1.14
C LYS A 280 -20.66 -3.71 -0.33
N ILE A 281 -19.36 -3.63 -0.60
CA ILE A 281 -18.81 -3.73 -1.95
C ILE A 281 -18.48 -5.19 -2.23
N THR A 282 -18.98 -5.69 -3.34
CA THR A 282 -18.79 -7.08 -3.76
C THR A 282 -17.53 -7.24 -4.61
N TYR A 283 -17.03 -8.47 -4.68
CA TYR A 283 -15.91 -8.83 -5.56
C TYR A 283 -16.16 -8.44 -7.02
N ARG A 284 -17.39 -8.69 -7.51
CA ARG A 284 -17.81 -8.31 -8.88
C ARG A 284 -17.71 -6.80 -9.13
N GLN A 285 -18.11 -5.98 -8.17
CA GLN A 285 -18.05 -4.52 -8.32
C GLN A 285 -16.62 -4.00 -8.42
N ILE A 286 -15.68 -4.61 -7.67
CA ILE A 286 -14.29 -4.12 -7.62
C ILE A 286 -13.39 -4.77 -8.66
N THR A 287 -13.77 -5.89 -9.29
CA THR A 287 -12.95 -6.56 -10.31
C THR A 287 -13.55 -6.45 -11.73
N GLY A 288 -14.79 -6.02 -11.87
CA GLY A 288 -15.50 -6.04 -13.14
C GLY A 288 -15.70 -7.45 -13.71
N GLN A 289 -15.41 -8.49 -12.95
CA GLN A 289 -15.61 -9.89 -13.35
C GLN A 289 -17.06 -10.32 -13.06
N PRO A 290 -17.61 -11.25 -13.87
CA PRO A 290 -18.99 -11.70 -13.72
C PRO A 290 -19.23 -12.51 -12.42
#